data_ccfe5d9327536454211d8d3f239d5b5b
#
_entry.id   ccfe5d9327536454211d8d3f239d5b5b
#
_cell.length_a   1.000
_cell.length_b   1.000
_cell.length_c   1.000
_cell.angle_alpha   90.00
_cell.angle_beta   90.00
_cell.angle_gamma   90.00
#
_symmetry.space_group_name_H-M   'P 1'
#
loop_
_entity.id
_entity.type
_entity.pdbx_description
1 polymer ?
#
loop_
_entity_poly.entity_id
_entity_poly.type
_entity_poly.pdbx_seq_one_letter_code
_entity_poly.pdbx_strand_id
1 'polypeptide(L)'
;MRSISLILTFALLILSCSKNSSSSESSDISTPTFCGIDTTFVLSLPAVDIARYSDCRYLVAGIYGAEIMDEVGNLLPSWEDNAMKVPAVPSTRGFSPTSDGGYLTTYIDFVSKSSPPDAPGNGWTWFIPSFQAPHYVNDAIETSDGDFIAVGWISGDPGTGGHNQKGQAFIARLSDGGILQWIKRFGQLNTPKDTFWEVVEADDGGIVAVGSKLEDREFYFYDHFWFLKVDADGNEVWSREIGTNDRYDMAFDVIKMPDGGFAATGMSTINSNGVAAMRVVRISANGAVMWNKKAGGDGYQDMGHALALNQNKNVLMVAGTKQPYGDDSHIKLWGYNPDTGNRLFTINNIDREFGLGSWGIVASYDNGFIITSNPSLIKMDSLGNFQYAQ
;
A
#
# COMPACT_ATOMS: atom_id res chain seq x y z
N MET A 1 -10.82 -17.19 -67.39
CA MET A 1 -11.17 -16.53 -66.15
C MET A 1 -10.22 -17.02 -65.08
N ARG A 2 -9.29 -16.22 -64.64
CA ARG A 2 -8.21 -16.58 -63.73
C ARG A 2 -8.61 -16.14 -62.30
N SER A 3 -8.69 -17.09 -61.40
CA SER A 3 -8.86 -16.84 -59.95
C SER A 3 -7.52 -16.45 -59.35
N ILE A 4 -7.45 -15.32 -58.69
CA ILE A 4 -6.31 -14.88 -57.90
C ILE A 4 -6.60 -15.24 -56.46
N SER A 5 -5.79 -16.18 -55.94
CA SER A 5 -5.82 -16.58 -54.55
C SER A 5 -4.92 -15.63 -53.75
N LEU A 6 -5.48 -14.90 -52.81
CA LEU A 6 -4.73 -14.02 -51.90
C LEU A 6 -4.30 -14.83 -50.68
N ILE A 7 -3.01 -15.13 -50.56
CA ILE A 7 -2.43 -15.77 -49.38
C ILE A 7 -2.09 -14.65 -48.40
N LEU A 8 -2.82 -14.63 -47.30
CA LEU A 8 -2.51 -13.78 -46.13
C LEU A 8 -1.47 -14.50 -45.26
N THR A 9 -0.25 -14.02 -45.29
CA THR A 9 0.82 -14.51 -44.40
C THR A 9 0.71 -13.77 -43.09
N PHE A 10 0.28 -14.50 -42.02
CA PHE A 10 0.39 -14.04 -40.67
C PHE A 10 1.84 -14.18 -40.22
N ALA A 11 2.53 -13.06 -40.02
CA ALA A 11 3.83 -13.07 -39.37
C ALA A 11 3.61 -13.10 -37.85
N LEU A 12 3.86 -14.24 -37.23
CA LEU A 12 3.92 -14.40 -35.78
C LEU A 12 5.25 -13.79 -35.32
N LEU A 13 5.21 -12.60 -34.72
CA LEU A 13 6.35 -12.06 -33.99
C LEU A 13 6.39 -12.70 -32.60
N ILE A 14 7.19 -13.74 -32.47
CA ILE A 14 7.58 -14.28 -31.16
C ILE A 14 8.77 -13.43 -30.70
N LEU A 15 8.54 -12.49 -29.75
CA LEU A 15 9.62 -11.87 -29.01
C LEU A 15 10.03 -12.83 -27.87
N SER A 16 11.12 -13.56 -28.08
CA SER A 16 11.80 -14.32 -27.04
C SER A 16 12.66 -13.37 -26.20
N CYS A 17 12.40 -13.26 -24.93
CA CYS A 17 13.35 -12.68 -23.96
C CYS A 17 14.55 -13.60 -23.83
N SER A 18 15.69 -13.29 -24.46
CA SER A 18 16.93 -14.03 -24.29
C SER A 18 17.75 -13.46 -23.14
N LYS A 19 18.06 -14.30 -22.14
CA LYS A 19 19.10 -14.03 -21.16
C LYS A 19 20.46 -13.96 -21.85
N ASN A 20 21.11 -12.81 -21.85
CA ASN A 20 22.53 -12.73 -22.13
C ASN A 20 23.30 -12.45 -20.84
N SER A 21 24.03 -13.44 -20.38
CA SER A 21 25.07 -13.30 -19.37
C SER A 21 26.38 -12.89 -20.05
N SER A 22 26.85 -11.70 -19.83
CA SER A 22 28.29 -11.39 -19.88
C SER A 22 28.59 -10.08 -19.14
N SER A 23 29.57 -10.18 -18.26
CA SER A 23 30.16 -9.15 -17.42
C SER A 23 30.77 -8.00 -18.21
N SER A 24 30.41 -6.76 -17.88
CA SER A 24 31.30 -5.60 -17.81
C SER A 24 30.54 -4.38 -17.30
N GLU A 25 31.13 -3.69 -16.34
CA GLU A 25 30.65 -2.44 -15.74
C GLU A 25 30.42 -1.36 -16.81
N SER A 26 29.20 -0.84 -16.84
CA SER A 26 28.92 0.52 -17.30
C SER A 26 27.63 1.01 -16.65
N SER A 27 27.69 2.21 -16.10
CA SER A 27 26.57 2.95 -15.53
C SER A 27 25.53 3.22 -16.59
N ASP A 28 24.64 2.28 -16.82
CA ASP A 28 23.48 2.46 -17.70
C ASP A 28 22.25 2.67 -16.81
N ILE A 29 21.70 3.88 -16.96
CA ILE A 29 20.31 4.16 -16.64
C ILE A 29 19.49 3.15 -17.42
N SER A 30 19.07 2.07 -16.79
CA SER A 30 18.21 1.06 -17.40
C SER A 30 16.91 1.77 -17.83
N THR A 31 16.74 1.94 -19.13
CA THR A 31 15.44 2.25 -19.71
C THR A 31 14.46 1.22 -19.17
N PRO A 32 13.31 1.63 -18.59
CA PRO A 32 12.32 0.70 -18.11
C PRO A 32 11.95 -0.24 -19.25
N THR A 33 12.13 -1.53 -19.05
CA THR A 33 11.67 -2.55 -19.99
C THR A 33 10.16 -2.38 -20.08
N PHE A 34 9.70 -1.96 -21.25
CA PHE A 34 8.27 -1.77 -21.52
C PHE A 34 7.66 -3.16 -21.63
N CYS A 35 7.04 -3.61 -20.56
CA CYS A 35 6.39 -4.89 -20.49
C CYS A 35 4.91 -4.68 -20.74
N GLY A 36 4.43 -4.57 -21.88
CA GLY A 36 2.99 -4.61 -21.86
C GLY A 36 2.25 -4.20 -23.11
N ILE A 37 1.24 -4.93 -23.31
CA ILE A 37 0.09 -4.58 -24.13
C ILE A 37 -0.79 -3.68 -23.25
N ASP A 38 -1.20 -2.54 -23.76
CA ASP A 38 -2.18 -1.64 -23.12
C ASP A 38 -3.53 -2.36 -23.02
N THR A 39 -3.69 -3.15 -21.95
CA THR A 39 -4.90 -3.94 -21.68
C THR A 39 -5.53 -3.50 -20.36
N THR A 40 -6.82 -3.26 -20.41
CA THR A 40 -7.63 -3.10 -19.20
C THR A 40 -8.40 -4.38 -18.96
N PHE A 41 -8.53 -4.79 -17.70
CA PHE A 41 -9.31 -5.98 -17.34
C PHE A 41 -9.98 -5.85 -15.98
N VAL A 42 -10.99 -6.69 -15.75
CA VAL A 42 -11.57 -6.95 -14.43
C VAL A 42 -11.56 -8.45 -14.20
N LEU A 43 -10.86 -8.88 -13.16
CA LEU A 43 -10.79 -10.29 -12.74
C LEU A 43 -11.60 -10.49 -11.47
N SER A 44 -12.38 -11.56 -11.41
CA SER A 44 -13.04 -12.01 -10.19
C SER A 44 -12.05 -12.84 -9.37
N LEU A 45 -11.22 -12.16 -8.57
CA LEU A 45 -10.24 -12.77 -7.68
C LEU A 45 -10.38 -12.11 -6.31
N PRO A 46 -10.61 -12.88 -5.23
CA PRO A 46 -10.67 -12.34 -3.87
C PRO A 46 -9.27 -11.86 -3.44
N ALA A 47 -8.87 -10.68 -3.89
CA ALA A 47 -7.60 -10.07 -3.57
C ALA A 47 -7.78 -9.03 -2.47
N VAL A 48 -6.86 -9.01 -1.51
CA VAL A 48 -6.83 -8.06 -0.40
C VAL A 48 -5.73 -7.03 -0.58
N ASP A 49 -4.66 -7.38 -1.29
CA ASP A 49 -3.56 -6.48 -1.58
C ASP A 49 -2.82 -6.89 -2.85
N ILE A 50 -2.02 -5.97 -3.42
CA ILE A 50 -1.24 -6.20 -4.62
C ILE A 50 0.06 -5.40 -4.58
N ALA A 51 1.15 -6.04 -5.00
CA ALA A 51 2.45 -5.40 -5.12
C ALA A 51 3.10 -5.72 -6.47
N ARG A 52 4.00 -4.84 -6.94
CA ARG A 52 4.88 -5.19 -8.04
C ARG A 52 5.86 -6.25 -7.59
N TYR A 53 6.08 -7.25 -8.43
CA TYR A 53 6.97 -8.34 -8.09
C TYR A 53 8.30 -8.24 -8.86
N SER A 54 8.35 -8.71 -10.09
CA SER A 54 9.53 -8.63 -10.95
C SER A 54 9.14 -8.91 -12.41
N ASP A 55 9.94 -8.46 -13.36
CA ASP A 55 9.81 -8.82 -14.77
C ASP A 55 8.37 -8.81 -15.28
N CYS A 56 7.65 -7.71 -15.11
CA CYS A 56 6.27 -7.55 -15.58
C CYS A 56 5.22 -8.39 -14.84
N ARG A 57 5.50 -8.77 -13.59
CA ARG A 57 4.60 -9.58 -12.77
C ARG A 57 4.17 -8.83 -11.52
N TYR A 58 3.04 -9.25 -10.99
CA TYR A 58 2.47 -8.76 -9.75
C TYR A 58 2.34 -9.90 -8.76
N LEU A 59 2.58 -9.59 -7.51
CA LEU A 59 2.28 -10.47 -6.40
C LEU A 59 0.93 -10.03 -5.82
N VAL A 60 -0.04 -10.93 -5.83
CA VAL A 60 -1.42 -10.67 -5.40
C VAL A 60 -1.68 -11.46 -4.12
N ALA A 61 -1.98 -10.75 -3.05
CA ALA A 61 -2.38 -11.37 -1.79
C ALA A 61 -3.90 -11.60 -1.80
N GLY A 62 -4.32 -12.86 -1.68
CA GLY A 62 -5.70 -13.27 -1.58
C GLY A 62 -6.03 -13.88 -0.22
N ILE A 63 -7.31 -14.18 0.00
CA ILE A 63 -7.78 -14.85 1.24
C ILE A 63 -7.22 -16.27 1.41
N TYR A 64 -6.66 -16.86 0.37
CA TYR A 64 -6.12 -18.23 0.37
C TYR A 64 -4.59 -18.29 0.27
N GLY A 65 -3.90 -17.14 0.16
CA GLY A 65 -2.46 -17.05 0.01
C GLY A 65 -2.05 -15.96 -0.98
N ALA A 66 -0.77 -15.95 -1.36
CA ALA A 66 -0.26 -15.04 -2.37
C ALA A 66 -0.05 -15.77 -3.70
N GLU A 67 -0.37 -15.11 -4.81
CA GLU A 67 -0.26 -15.64 -6.16
C GLU A 67 0.52 -14.67 -7.06
N ILE A 68 1.22 -15.19 -8.06
CA ILE A 68 1.88 -14.38 -9.07
C ILE A 68 0.95 -14.23 -10.27
N MET A 69 0.76 -13.00 -10.70
CA MET A 69 -0.06 -12.64 -11.86
C MET A 69 0.81 -11.96 -12.92
N ASP A 70 0.60 -12.28 -14.18
CA ASP A 70 1.19 -11.56 -15.29
C ASP A 70 0.47 -10.23 -15.57
N GLU A 71 0.98 -9.46 -16.53
CA GLU A 71 0.48 -8.15 -16.85
C GLU A 71 -0.89 -8.15 -17.55
N VAL A 72 -1.31 -9.28 -18.09
CA VAL A 72 -2.62 -9.45 -18.73
C VAL A 72 -3.64 -10.13 -17.83
N GLY A 73 -3.27 -10.41 -16.58
CA GLY A 73 -4.19 -10.94 -15.57
C GLY A 73 -4.20 -12.47 -15.45
N ASN A 74 -3.30 -13.19 -16.11
CA ASN A 74 -3.23 -14.64 -15.94
C ASN A 74 -2.47 -14.97 -14.64
N LEU A 75 -3.04 -15.84 -13.82
CA LEU A 75 -2.32 -16.42 -12.69
C LEU A 75 -1.30 -17.44 -13.21
N LEU A 76 -0.08 -17.37 -12.70
CA LEU A 76 1.01 -18.23 -13.13
C LEU A 76 0.99 -19.55 -12.34
N PRO A 77 1.08 -20.71 -13.03
CA PRO A 77 0.88 -22.05 -12.42
C PRO A 77 1.93 -22.47 -11.39
N SER A 78 3.02 -21.72 -11.24
CA SER A 78 4.17 -22.10 -10.39
C SER A 78 3.86 -22.25 -8.91
N TRP A 79 2.65 -21.93 -8.48
CA TRP A 79 2.21 -22.00 -7.09
C TRP A 79 1.35 -23.24 -6.77
N GLU A 80 0.86 -23.96 -7.78
CA GLU A 80 -0.01 -25.11 -7.55
C GLU A 80 0.68 -26.30 -6.89
N ASP A 81 1.99 -26.49 -7.14
CA ASP A 81 2.71 -27.69 -6.67
C ASP A 81 3.51 -27.49 -5.37
N ASN A 82 3.83 -26.25 -4.97
CA ASN A 82 4.60 -25.96 -3.77
C ASN A 82 3.96 -24.88 -2.88
N ALA A 83 2.67 -24.68 -3.00
CA ALA A 83 1.96 -23.69 -2.19
C ALA A 83 2.23 -23.95 -0.71
N MET A 84 3.19 -23.24 -0.14
CA MET A 84 3.03 -22.87 1.25
C MET A 84 1.77 -22.01 1.28
N LYS A 85 0.63 -22.70 1.44
CA LYS A 85 -0.63 -22.03 1.75
C LYS A 85 -0.33 -21.23 2.99
N VAL A 86 -0.02 -19.95 2.79
CA VAL A 86 -0.12 -19.03 3.92
C VAL A 86 -1.51 -19.32 4.48
N PRO A 87 -1.63 -19.66 5.75
CA PRO A 87 -2.94 -19.97 6.30
C PRO A 87 -3.86 -18.84 5.88
N ALA A 88 -4.99 -19.20 5.30
CA ALA A 88 -6.03 -18.25 4.94
C ALA A 88 -6.30 -17.38 6.17
N VAL A 89 -5.80 -16.14 6.13
CA VAL A 89 -5.88 -15.29 7.30
C VAL A 89 -6.72 -14.10 6.92
N PRO A 90 -7.96 -14.08 7.42
CA PRO A 90 -8.91 -13.02 7.13
C PRO A 90 -8.48 -11.63 7.57
N SER A 91 -7.26 -11.45 8.05
CA SER A 91 -6.80 -10.22 8.70
C SER A 91 -5.32 -9.88 8.47
N THR A 92 -4.72 -10.24 7.30
CA THR A 92 -3.46 -9.60 6.89
C THR A 92 -3.68 -8.10 6.78
N ARG A 93 -2.81 -7.31 7.41
CA ARG A 93 -2.91 -5.85 7.41
C ARG A 93 -1.95 -5.21 6.43
N GLY A 94 -0.74 -5.73 6.30
CA GLY A 94 0.27 -5.31 5.35
C GLY A 94 0.82 -6.49 4.58
N PHE A 95 1.20 -6.22 3.32
CA PHE A 95 1.76 -7.20 2.41
C PHE A 95 2.79 -6.52 1.51
N SER A 96 4.05 -6.98 1.57
CA SER A 96 5.16 -6.37 0.82
C SER A 96 6.06 -7.41 0.22
N PRO A 97 6.46 -7.30 -1.06
CA PRO A 97 7.45 -8.17 -1.66
C PRO A 97 8.82 -7.93 -1.04
N THR A 98 9.67 -8.97 -1.06
CA THR A 98 11.06 -8.88 -0.65
C THR A 98 12.01 -9.07 -1.82
N SER A 99 13.23 -8.53 -1.72
CA SER A 99 14.22 -8.51 -2.81
C SER A 99 14.67 -9.90 -3.25
N ASP A 100 14.57 -10.90 -2.38
CA ASP A 100 14.86 -12.30 -2.67
C ASP A 100 13.72 -13.04 -3.38
N GLY A 101 12.62 -12.35 -3.70
CA GLY A 101 11.44 -12.92 -4.35
C GLY A 101 10.43 -13.53 -3.37
N GLY A 102 10.64 -13.39 -2.08
CA GLY A 102 9.66 -13.70 -1.04
C GLY A 102 8.72 -12.53 -0.77
N TYR A 103 8.06 -12.56 0.37
CA TYR A 103 7.16 -11.50 0.80
C TYR A 103 7.00 -11.45 2.32
N LEU A 104 6.61 -10.27 2.81
CA LEU A 104 6.21 -10.04 4.19
C LEU A 104 4.69 -10.06 4.31
N THR A 105 4.20 -10.56 5.43
CA THR A 105 2.81 -10.43 5.86
C THR A 105 2.78 -9.99 7.31
N THR A 106 1.86 -9.08 7.62
CA THR A 106 1.67 -8.61 8.99
C THR A 106 0.35 -9.09 9.56
N TYR A 107 0.36 -9.33 10.86
CA TYR A 107 -0.78 -9.78 11.64
C TYR A 107 -0.92 -8.97 12.91
N ILE A 108 -1.94 -9.31 13.70
CA ILE A 108 -2.21 -8.65 14.98
C ILE A 108 -0.94 -8.52 15.83
N ASP A 109 -0.13 -9.58 15.91
CA ASP A 109 0.98 -9.67 16.86
C ASP A 109 2.34 -10.05 16.26
N PHE A 110 2.41 -10.25 14.94
CA PHE A 110 3.66 -10.65 14.31
C PHE A 110 3.83 -10.16 12.86
N VAL A 111 5.08 -10.21 12.41
CA VAL A 111 5.49 -10.15 10.99
C VAL A 111 6.02 -11.52 10.61
N SER A 112 5.61 -12.02 9.46
CA SER A 112 6.18 -13.22 8.86
C SER A 112 6.78 -12.92 7.51
N LYS A 113 8.03 -13.35 7.31
CA LYS A 113 8.66 -13.40 5.99
C LYS A 113 8.49 -14.81 5.41
N SER A 114 7.92 -14.88 4.24
CA SER A 114 7.86 -16.11 3.45
C SER A 114 9.01 -16.15 2.47
N SER A 115 9.62 -17.32 2.34
CA SER A 115 10.67 -17.57 1.35
C SER A 115 10.13 -17.51 -0.07
N PRO A 116 10.99 -17.24 -1.08
CA PRO A 116 10.63 -17.43 -2.47
C PRO A 116 10.18 -18.86 -2.72
N PRO A 117 9.25 -19.08 -3.67
CA PRO A 117 8.76 -20.43 -3.99
C PRO A 117 9.84 -21.38 -4.52
N ASP A 118 10.84 -20.83 -5.19
CA ASP A 118 11.95 -21.53 -5.82
C ASP A 118 13.19 -21.69 -4.91
N ALA A 119 13.19 -21.04 -3.72
CA ALA A 119 14.27 -21.11 -2.74
C ALA A 119 13.71 -21.28 -1.31
N PRO A 120 13.08 -22.41 -0.97
CA PRO A 120 12.48 -22.61 0.34
C PRO A 120 13.55 -22.70 1.44
N GLY A 121 13.32 -22.01 2.56
CA GLY A 121 14.16 -22.15 3.77
C GLY A 121 14.57 -20.88 4.48
N ASN A 122 14.37 -19.69 3.92
CA ASN A 122 14.78 -18.42 4.53
C ASN A 122 13.62 -17.65 5.18
N GLY A 123 12.50 -18.30 5.45
CA GLY A 123 11.36 -17.69 6.15
C GLY A 123 11.60 -17.58 7.65
N TRP A 124 11.03 -16.55 8.25
CA TRP A 124 11.05 -16.33 9.69
C TRP A 124 9.75 -15.66 10.15
N THR A 125 9.50 -15.72 11.45
CA THR A 125 8.40 -15.00 12.08
C THR A 125 8.91 -14.28 13.32
N TRP A 126 8.63 -12.99 13.41
CA TRP A 126 8.92 -12.16 14.55
C TRP A 126 7.64 -11.77 15.27
N PHE A 127 7.59 -11.98 16.57
CA PHE A 127 6.49 -11.56 17.44
C PHE A 127 6.88 -10.32 18.23
N ILE A 128 5.93 -9.40 18.41
CA ILE A 128 6.17 -8.24 19.26
C ILE A 128 6.49 -8.74 20.69
N PRO A 129 7.58 -8.28 21.31
CA PRO A 129 7.95 -8.67 22.67
C PRO A 129 7.03 -8.06 23.71
N SER A 130 5.79 -8.50 23.80
CA SER A 130 4.81 -7.97 24.75
C SER A 130 3.78 -9.04 25.09
N PHE A 131 4.00 -9.73 26.19
CA PHE A 131 3.18 -10.86 26.61
C PHE A 131 1.84 -10.50 27.28
N GLN A 132 1.51 -9.22 27.49
CA GLN A 132 0.38 -8.85 28.35
C GLN A 132 -0.50 -7.70 27.85
N ALA A 133 -0.23 -7.11 26.72
CA ALA A 133 -0.98 -5.96 26.23
C ALA A 133 -1.42 -6.16 24.78
N PRO A 134 -2.60 -5.70 24.37
CA PRO A 134 -2.99 -5.66 22.97
C PRO A 134 -2.00 -4.84 22.16
N HIS A 135 -1.65 -5.35 20.97
CA HIS A 135 -0.77 -4.69 20.02
C HIS A 135 -1.19 -5.11 18.61
N TYR A 136 -0.78 -4.31 17.63
CA TYR A 136 -1.04 -4.61 16.22
C TYR A 136 0.17 -4.21 15.40
N VAL A 137 0.65 -5.12 14.56
CA VAL A 137 1.53 -4.81 13.44
C VAL A 137 0.65 -4.50 12.25
N ASN A 138 0.76 -3.28 11.73
CA ASN A 138 -0.08 -2.85 10.60
C ASN A 138 0.63 -3.05 9.28
N ASP A 139 1.93 -2.72 9.20
CA ASP A 139 2.72 -2.85 7.99
C ASP A 139 4.17 -3.23 8.27
N ALA A 140 4.85 -3.82 7.27
CA ALA A 140 6.28 -4.10 7.29
C ALA A 140 6.87 -4.07 5.89
N ILE A 141 8.09 -3.53 5.77
CA ILE A 141 8.85 -3.45 4.52
C ILE A 141 10.26 -4.00 4.69
N GLU A 142 10.87 -4.43 3.58
CA GLU A 142 12.31 -4.62 3.48
C GLU A 142 12.99 -3.29 3.15
N THR A 143 14.09 -2.97 3.82
CA THR A 143 14.91 -1.79 3.54
C THR A 143 15.99 -2.10 2.53
N SER A 144 16.55 -1.05 1.91
CA SER A 144 17.55 -1.18 0.85
C SER A 144 18.84 -1.88 1.27
N ASP A 145 19.13 -1.95 2.57
CA ASP A 145 20.27 -2.68 3.16
C ASP A 145 19.93 -4.13 3.57
N GLY A 146 18.69 -4.60 3.31
CA GLY A 146 18.26 -5.97 3.55
C GLY A 146 17.70 -6.24 4.95
N ASP A 147 17.62 -5.23 5.80
CA ASP A 147 16.90 -5.32 7.07
C ASP A 147 15.39 -5.13 6.85
N PHE A 148 14.61 -5.25 7.92
CA PHE A 148 13.15 -5.09 7.85
C PHE A 148 12.67 -4.08 8.87
N ILE A 149 11.67 -3.29 8.47
CA ILE A 149 10.98 -2.36 9.37
C ILE A 149 9.55 -2.82 9.54
N ALA A 150 9.08 -2.82 10.78
CA ALA A 150 7.68 -3.08 11.13
C ALA A 150 7.10 -1.90 11.90
N VAL A 151 5.85 -1.55 11.62
CA VAL A 151 5.13 -0.44 12.27
C VAL A 151 3.77 -0.87 12.77
N GLY A 152 3.25 -0.10 13.72
CA GLY A 152 1.92 -0.38 14.24
C GLY A 152 1.64 0.36 15.54
N TRP A 153 0.97 -0.35 16.43
CA TRP A 153 0.56 0.15 17.72
C TRP A 153 0.81 -0.88 18.84
N ILE A 154 1.23 -0.39 19.99
CA ILE A 154 1.49 -1.19 21.19
C ILE A 154 0.85 -0.55 22.42
N SER A 155 0.08 -1.31 23.19
CA SER A 155 -0.55 -0.82 24.41
C SER A 155 0.50 -0.54 25.49
N GLY A 156 0.25 0.50 26.27
CA GLY A 156 1.05 0.85 27.46
C GLY A 156 0.60 0.15 28.73
N ASP A 157 -0.60 -0.45 28.75
CA ASP A 157 -1.24 -0.92 29.98
C ASP A 157 -1.73 -2.38 29.85
N PRO A 158 -1.11 -3.34 30.55
CA PRO A 158 -1.56 -4.72 30.55
C PRO A 158 -2.89 -4.83 31.31
N GLY A 159 -3.96 -5.19 30.63
CA GLY A 159 -5.24 -5.54 31.26
C GLY A 159 -6.43 -4.63 30.95
N THR A 160 -6.28 -3.55 30.23
CA THR A 160 -7.42 -2.73 29.76
C THR A 160 -7.91 -3.22 28.41
N GLY A 161 -8.79 -4.21 28.40
CA GLY A 161 -9.56 -4.58 27.19
C GLY A 161 -10.67 -3.56 26.99
N GLY A 162 -10.80 -3.01 25.77
CA GLY A 162 -11.91 -2.13 25.40
C GLY A 162 -11.50 -0.87 24.61
N HIS A 163 -12.47 0.00 24.31
CA HIS A 163 -12.30 1.20 23.49
C HIS A 163 -11.38 2.30 24.10
N ASN A 164 -10.96 2.15 25.34
CA ASN A 164 -10.09 3.09 26.07
C ASN A 164 -8.63 2.61 26.18
N GLN A 165 -8.16 1.79 25.26
CA GLN A 165 -6.79 1.30 25.27
C GLN A 165 -5.82 2.46 25.02
N LYS A 166 -4.98 2.73 26.02
CA LYS A 166 -3.87 3.66 25.91
C LYS A 166 -2.69 2.97 25.25
N GLY A 167 -2.08 3.60 24.26
CA GLY A 167 -0.98 2.98 23.55
C GLY A 167 -0.24 3.97 22.65
N GLN A 168 0.97 3.58 22.28
CA GLN A 168 1.85 4.36 21.46
C GLN A 168 2.06 3.68 20.10
N ALA A 169 2.24 4.47 19.07
CA ALA A 169 2.77 3.99 17.81
C ALA A 169 4.18 3.44 18.00
N PHE A 170 4.58 2.44 17.23
CA PHE A 170 5.93 1.92 17.27
C PHE A 170 6.54 1.79 15.87
N ILE A 171 7.86 1.84 15.82
CA ILE A 171 8.70 1.39 14.71
C ILE A 171 9.69 0.39 15.28
N ALA A 172 9.84 -0.75 14.61
CA ALA A 172 10.83 -1.77 14.96
C ALA A 172 11.71 -2.07 13.75
N ARG A 173 13.01 -2.28 13.99
CA ARG A 173 13.96 -2.75 12.98
C ARG A 173 14.38 -4.17 13.31
N LEU A 174 14.32 -5.04 12.31
CA LEU A 174 14.72 -6.42 12.37
C LEU A 174 15.86 -6.64 11.37
N SER A 175 16.81 -7.52 11.72
CA SER A 175 17.83 -7.95 10.77
C SER A 175 17.23 -8.79 9.63
N ASP A 176 18.04 -9.10 8.62
CA ASP A 176 17.73 -10.04 7.53
C ASP A 176 17.19 -11.40 8.02
N GLY A 177 17.66 -11.88 9.17
CA GLY A 177 17.18 -13.10 9.85
C GLY A 177 15.95 -12.91 10.76
N GLY A 178 15.30 -11.75 10.76
CA GLY A 178 14.13 -11.48 11.61
C GLY A 178 14.45 -11.24 13.09
N ILE A 179 15.71 -10.93 13.43
CA ILE A 179 16.12 -10.67 14.82
C ILE A 179 15.92 -9.19 15.13
N LEU A 180 15.18 -8.90 16.22
CA LEU A 180 14.95 -7.55 16.67
C LEU A 180 16.27 -6.82 16.98
N GLN A 181 16.54 -5.73 16.26
CA GLN A 181 17.67 -4.83 16.52
C GLN A 181 17.28 -3.73 17.48
N TRP A 182 16.18 -3.05 17.19
CA TRP A 182 15.59 -2.05 18.08
C TRP A 182 14.09 -1.91 17.88
N ILE A 183 13.40 -1.42 18.94
CA ILE A 183 12.01 -0.99 18.88
C ILE A 183 11.89 0.36 19.57
N LYS A 184 11.28 1.32 18.92
CA LYS A 184 11.03 2.68 19.44
C LYS A 184 9.54 2.95 19.48
N ARG A 185 9.11 3.66 20.52
CA ARG A 185 7.71 4.06 20.71
C ARG A 185 7.58 5.56 20.54
N PHE A 186 6.51 5.99 19.89
CA PHE A 186 6.23 7.38 19.55
C PHE A 186 4.82 7.76 19.99
N GLY A 187 4.63 9.06 20.31
CA GLY A 187 3.38 9.57 20.82
C GLY A 187 3.33 9.59 22.36
N GLN A 188 2.13 9.79 22.91
CA GLN A 188 1.94 9.97 24.36
C GLN A 188 1.49 8.67 25.03
N LEU A 189 2.11 8.33 26.17
CA LEU A 189 1.83 7.08 26.89
C LEU A 189 0.41 6.98 27.46
N ASN A 190 -0.23 8.11 27.73
CA ASN A 190 -1.52 8.18 28.44
C ASN A 190 -2.69 8.61 27.56
N THR A 191 -2.48 8.80 26.26
CA THR A 191 -3.53 9.07 25.30
C THR A 191 -4.07 7.77 24.71
N PRO A 192 -5.33 7.73 24.28
CA PRO A 192 -5.80 6.63 23.48
C PRO A 192 -5.04 6.60 22.14
N LYS A 193 -4.40 5.53 21.88
CA LYS A 193 -4.02 4.89 20.63
C LYS A 193 -3.40 5.75 19.52
N ASP A 194 -2.17 6.26 19.74
CA ASP A 194 -1.32 6.67 18.60
C ASP A 194 -0.97 5.41 17.78
N THR A 195 -1.05 5.49 16.45
CA THR A 195 -0.79 4.33 15.58
C THR A 195 -0.11 4.74 14.29
N PHE A 196 0.80 3.89 13.78
CA PHE A 196 1.23 3.93 12.38
C PHE A 196 0.51 2.86 11.58
N TRP A 197 0.06 3.22 10.38
CA TRP A 197 -0.63 2.33 9.47
C TRP A 197 0.25 1.81 8.36
N GLU A 198 1.15 2.67 7.86
CA GLU A 198 1.99 2.38 6.70
C GLU A 198 3.38 2.96 6.87
N VAL A 199 4.37 2.39 6.17
CA VAL A 199 5.78 2.78 6.25
C VAL A 199 6.50 2.71 4.92
N VAL A 200 7.42 3.65 4.66
CA VAL A 200 8.31 3.63 3.50
C VAL A 200 9.73 4.01 3.90
N GLU A 201 10.72 3.50 3.16
CA GLU A 201 12.11 3.93 3.29
C GLU A 201 12.36 5.21 2.48
N ALA A 202 13.03 6.18 3.08
CA ALA A 202 13.48 7.41 2.43
C ALA A 202 14.79 7.19 1.67
N ASP A 203 15.13 8.11 0.74
CA ASP A 203 16.37 8.01 -0.07
C ASP A 203 17.66 8.07 0.75
N ASP A 204 17.62 8.60 1.97
CA ASP A 204 18.74 8.68 2.91
C ASP A 204 18.82 7.47 3.88
N GLY A 205 18.06 6.41 3.65
CA GLY A 205 17.98 5.24 4.52
C GLY A 205 17.18 5.46 5.81
N GLY A 206 16.64 6.66 6.02
CA GLY A 206 15.68 6.92 7.10
C GLY A 206 14.32 6.32 6.79
N ILE A 207 13.46 6.26 7.79
CA ILE A 207 12.15 5.63 7.71
C ILE A 207 11.06 6.68 7.90
N VAL A 208 10.06 6.69 7.02
CA VAL A 208 8.87 7.54 7.16
C VAL A 208 7.65 6.67 7.39
N ALA A 209 7.02 6.84 8.54
CA ALA A 209 5.78 6.19 8.91
C ALA A 209 4.64 7.20 8.93
N VAL A 210 3.44 6.76 8.55
CA VAL A 210 2.21 7.56 8.62
C VAL A 210 1.13 6.87 9.43
N GLY A 211 0.26 7.70 10.00
CA GLY A 211 -0.83 7.18 10.81
C GLY A 211 -1.70 8.24 11.45
N SER A 212 -2.13 7.99 12.68
CA SER A 212 -2.84 8.96 13.50
C SER A 212 -2.11 9.20 14.82
N LYS A 213 -2.03 10.47 15.18
CA LYS A 213 -1.60 10.91 16.50
C LYS A 213 -2.76 11.55 17.23
N LEU A 214 -3.03 11.07 18.42
CA LEU A 214 -4.20 11.47 19.17
C LEU A 214 -3.86 12.59 20.15
N GLU A 215 -4.63 13.64 20.11
CA GLU A 215 -4.61 14.71 21.11
C GLU A 215 -5.78 14.54 22.09
N ASP A 216 -5.48 14.42 23.39
CA ASP A 216 -6.47 14.39 24.46
C ASP A 216 -6.81 15.81 24.89
N ARG A 217 -8.05 16.24 24.66
CA ARG A 217 -8.60 17.55 25.10
C ARG A 217 -9.80 17.31 26.00
N GLU A 218 -9.60 17.30 27.29
CA GLU A 218 -10.53 17.20 28.42
C GLU A 218 -11.83 16.36 28.24
N PHE A 219 -12.50 16.45 27.08
CA PHE A 219 -13.77 15.76 26.80
C PHE A 219 -13.85 15.10 25.42
N TYR A 220 -12.86 15.34 24.54
CA TYR A 220 -12.86 14.84 23.16
C TYR A 220 -11.46 14.43 22.74
N PHE A 221 -11.40 13.38 21.94
CA PHE A 221 -10.19 12.93 21.28
C PHE A 221 -10.16 13.47 19.84
N TYR A 222 -9.01 13.97 19.44
CA TYR A 222 -8.75 14.48 18.10
C TYR A 222 -7.58 13.71 17.51
N ASP A 223 -7.83 13.01 16.41
CA ASP A 223 -6.76 12.38 15.65
C ASP A 223 -6.17 13.40 14.66
N HIS A 224 -4.86 13.41 14.54
CA HIS A 224 -4.14 14.19 13.55
C HIS A 224 -3.53 13.26 12.51
N PHE A 225 -3.65 13.59 11.24
CA PHE A 225 -2.95 12.95 10.13
C PHE A 225 -1.45 13.12 10.37
N TRP A 226 -0.76 12.03 10.65
CA TRP A 226 0.59 12.07 11.20
C TRP A 226 1.61 11.49 10.25
N PHE A 227 2.70 12.22 10.03
CA PHE A 227 3.94 11.75 9.43
C PHE A 227 5.06 11.81 10.48
N LEU A 228 5.85 10.78 10.56
CA LEU A 228 7.07 10.74 11.37
C LEU A 228 8.22 10.24 10.52
N LYS A 229 9.35 10.94 10.51
CA LYS A 229 10.61 10.45 9.98
C LYS A 229 11.58 10.15 11.10
N VAL A 230 12.18 8.97 11.04
CA VAL A 230 13.32 8.58 11.89
C VAL A 230 14.55 8.30 11.04
N ASP A 231 15.73 8.38 11.64
CA ASP A 231 16.99 7.91 11.05
C ASP A 231 17.10 6.38 11.11
N ALA A 232 18.20 5.80 10.60
CA ALA A 232 18.44 4.37 10.61
C ALA A 232 18.51 3.76 12.03
N ASP A 233 18.83 4.56 13.03
CA ASP A 233 18.90 4.16 14.45
C ASP A 233 17.57 4.35 15.18
N GLY A 234 16.53 4.81 14.48
CA GLY A 234 15.20 5.05 15.02
C GLY A 234 15.06 6.35 15.81
N ASN A 235 15.97 7.32 15.68
CA ASN A 235 15.82 8.62 16.31
C ASN A 235 14.98 9.54 15.44
N GLU A 236 14.09 10.31 16.05
CA GLU A 236 13.23 11.25 15.33
C GLU A 236 14.05 12.32 14.61
N VAL A 237 13.84 12.44 13.30
CA VAL A 237 14.39 13.49 12.45
C VAL A 237 13.42 14.66 12.35
N TRP A 238 12.16 14.35 12.05
CA TRP A 238 11.06 15.30 12.05
C TRP A 238 9.71 14.60 12.23
N SER A 239 8.74 15.34 12.75
CA SER A 239 7.35 14.95 12.89
C SER A 239 6.43 16.03 12.31
N ARG A 240 5.34 15.63 11.65
CA ARG A 240 4.32 16.54 11.10
C ARG A 240 2.93 16.02 11.41
N GLU A 241 2.20 16.81 12.16
CA GLU A 241 0.80 16.62 12.44
C GLU A 241 -0.01 17.57 11.57
N ILE A 242 -0.90 17.01 10.75
CA ILE A 242 -1.70 17.76 9.81
C ILE A 242 -3.16 17.47 10.12
N GLY A 243 -3.83 18.45 10.67
CA GLY A 243 -5.22 18.33 11.07
C GLY A 243 -5.88 19.69 11.17
N THR A 244 -7.16 19.65 11.33
CA THR A 244 -7.97 20.75 11.82
C THR A 244 -8.47 20.34 13.21
N ASN A 245 -9.15 21.20 13.94
CA ASN A 245 -9.82 20.83 15.19
C ASN A 245 -11.04 19.90 14.96
N ASP A 246 -11.04 19.15 13.84
CA ASP A 246 -12.03 18.16 13.48
C ASP A 246 -11.64 16.80 14.08
N ARG A 247 -12.61 15.95 14.40
CA ARG A 247 -12.41 14.80 15.31
C ARG A 247 -11.48 13.71 14.83
N TYR A 248 -11.40 13.43 13.52
CA TYR A 248 -10.64 12.31 12.99
C TYR A 248 -9.92 12.71 11.72
N ASP A 249 -8.61 12.84 11.80
CA ASP A 249 -7.69 12.99 10.67
C ASP A 249 -6.68 11.83 10.73
N MET A 250 -6.76 10.89 9.80
CA MET A 250 -5.95 9.68 9.81
C MET A 250 -5.28 9.49 8.45
N ALA A 251 -3.99 9.10 8.46
CA ALA A 251 -3.29 8.62 7.28
C ALA A 251 -3.34 7.08 7.25
N PHE A 252 -3.63 6.51 6.09
CA PHE A 252 -3.73 5.06 5.92
C PHE A 252 -2.63 4.49 5.04
N ASP A 253 -2.13 5.27 4.07
CA ASP A 253 -1.11 4.83 3.14
C ASP A 253 -0.15 5.96 2.79
N VAL A 254 1.11 5.60 2.44
CA VAL A 254 2.18 6.51 2.07
C VAL A 254 3.07 5.92 0.99
N ILE A 255 3.44 6.74 0.02
CA ILE A 255 4.46 6.41 -0.97
C ILE A 255 5.59 7.43 -1.00
N LYS A 256 6.78 6.95 -1.36
CA LYS A 256 7.91 7.82 -1.72
C LYS A 256 7.68 8.42 -3.10
N MET A 257 8.05 9.69 -3.25
CA MET A 257 7.94 10.44 -4.48
C MET A 257 9.31 10.66 -5.14
N PRO A 258 9.36 10.88 -6.47
CA PRO A 258 10.61 10.95 -7.21
C PRO A 258 11.59 12.06 -6.78
N ASP A 259 11.09 13.09 -6.13
CA ASP A 259 11.90 14.21 -5.58
C ASP A 259 12.39 13.96 -4.14
N GLY A 260 12.25 12.72 -3.65
CA GLY A 260 12.61 12.31 -2.29
C GLY A 260 11.60 12.72 -1.21
N GLY A 261 10.51 13.39 -1.58
CA GLY A 261 9.41 13.67 -0.67
C GLY A 261 8.41 12.51 -0.59
N PHE A 262 7.23 12.75 0.00
CA PHE A 262 6.23 11.70 0.28
C PHE A 262 4.83 12.19 -0.02
N ALA A 263 3.97 11.27 -0.45
CA ALA A 263 2.54 11.51 -0.54
C ALA A 263 1.81 10.49 0.33
N ALA A 264 0.80 10.93 1.07
CA ALA A 264 -0.02 10.04 1.89
C ALA A 264 -1.50 10.34 1.69
N THR A 265 -2.33 9.32 1.87
CA THR A 265 -3.78 9.43 1.81
C THR A 265 -4.46 8.87 3.05
N GLY A 266 -5.71 9.25 3.24
CA GLY A 266 -6.52 8.81 4.36
C GLY A 266 -7.85 9.53 4.43
N MET A 267 -8.28 9.85 5.63
CA MET A 267 -9.54 10.56 5.86
C MET A 267 -9.37 11.80 6.73
N SER A 268 -10.34 12.69 6.63
CA SER A 268 -10.48 13.88 7.48
C SER A 268 -11.94 14.14 7.76
N THR A 269 -12.33 14.21 9.02
CA THR A 269 -13.68 14.63 9.40
C THR A 269 -13.89 16.08 9.01
N ILE A 270 -15.04 16.41 8.43
CA ILE A 270 -15.36 17.76 7.97
C ILE A 270 -16.45 18.46 8.80
N ASN A 271 -17.12 17.73 9.68
CA ASN A 271 -18.15 18.27 10.55
C ASN A 271 -18.35 17.46 11.83
N SER A 272 -19.10 18.03 12.78
CA SER A 272 -19.42 17.40 14.07
C SER A 272 -20.28 16.13 13.97
N ASN A 273 -20.90 15.87 12.82
CA ASN A 273 -21.74 14.68 12.59
C ASN A 273 -20.91 13.45 12.14
N GLY A 274 -19.58 13.58 12.07
CA GLY A 274 -18.68 12.49 11.71
C GLY A 274 -18.58 12.22 10.20
N VAL A 275 -19.07 13.14 9.35
CA VAL A 275 -18.88 13.04 7.91
C VAL A 275 -17.40 13.22 7.58
N ALA A 276 -16.82 12.28 6.85
CA ALA A 276 -15.41 12.28 6.45
C ALA A 276 -15.25 12.61 4.96
N ALA A 277 -14.18 13.33 4.65
CA ALA A 277 -13.66 13.51 3.30
C ALA A 277 -12.36 12.72 3.13
N MET A 278 -12.11 12.21 1.95
CA MET A 278 -10.79 11.73 1.57
C MET A 278 -9.79 12.88 1.70
N ARG A 279 -8.63 12.58 2.25
CA ARG A 279 -7.52 13.52 2.35
C ARG A 279 -6.31 12.96 1.65
N VAL A 280 -5.61 13.79 0.89
CA VAL A 280 -4.30 13.50 0.31
C VAL A 280 -3.35 14.66 0.58
N VAL A 281 -2.15 14.31 1.04
CA VAL A 281 -1.13 15.27 1.47
C VAL A 281 0.18 14.95 0.79
N ARG A 282 0.84 15.97 0.25
CA ARG A 282 2.18 15.92 -0.32
C ARG A 282 3.14 16.70 0.57
N ILE A 283 4.22 16.06 0.99
CA ILE A 283 5.31 16.70 1.75
C ILE A 283 6.64 16.51 1.04
N SER A 284 7.56 17.45 1.26
CA SER A 284 8.94 17.35 0.78
C SER A 284 9.77 16.41 1.66
N ALA A 285 10.99 16.07 1.24
CA ALA A 285 11.91 15.20 1.99
C ALA A 285 12.21 15.69 3.43
N ASN A 286 12.16 16.98 3.66
CA ASN A 286 12.34 17.59 4.99
C ASN A 286 11.04 17.80 5.78
N GLY A 287 9.93 17.24 5.31
CA GLY A 287 8.64 17.29 5.98
C GLY A 287 7.83 18.57 5.79
N ALA A 288 8.23 19.50 4.88
CA ALA A 288 7.41 20.67 4.59
C ALA A 288 6.19 20.28 3.73
N VAL A 289 4.99 20.74 4.11
CA VAL A 289 3.76 20.51 3.34
C VAL A 289 3.83 21.28 2.03
N MET A 290 3.82 20.56 0.91
CA MET A 290 3.78 21.14 -0.42
C MET A 290 2.34 21.46 -0.84
N TRP A 291 1.45 20.51 -0.65
CA TRP A 291 0.03 20.70 -0.83
C TRP A 291 -0.78 19.69 0.01
N ASN A 292 -2.03 20.05 0.29
CA ASN A 292 -2.97 19.28 1.09
C ASN A 292 -4.37 19.45 0.48
N LYS A 293 -5.00 18.35 0.08
CA LYS A 293 -6.30 18.34 -0.61
C LYS A 293 -7.27 17.44 0.13
N LYS A 294 -8.53 17.89 0.15
CA LYS A 294 -9.68 17.10 0.61
C LYS A 294 -10.66 16.96 -0.54
N ALA A 295 -11.34 15.84 -0.63
CA ALA A 295 -12.37 15.60 -1.64
C ALA A 295 -13.50 14.72 -1.09
N GLY A 296 -14.73 15.03 -1.46
CA GLY A 296 -15.92 14.35 -0.95
C GLY A 296 -16.48 15.00 0.30
N GLY A 297 -17.19 14.22 1.11
CA GLY A 297 -17.80 14.71 2.34
C GLY A 297 -19.19 15.30 2.17
N ASP A 298 -19.84 15.13 1.01
CA ASP A 298 -21.19 15.62 0.70
C ASP A 298 -22.28 14.72 1.32
N GLY A 299 -22.24 14.54 2.66
CA GLY A 299 -23.17 13.66 3.39
C GLY A 299 -22.76 12.19 3.40
N TYR A 300 -21.53 11.86 2.93
CA TYR A 300 -20.97 10.51 2.85
C TYR A 300 -19.64 10.46 3.60
N GLN A 301 -19.21 9.24 3.94
CA GLN A 301 -17.84 9.01 4.37
C GLN A 301 -16.99 8.66 3.14
N ASP A 302 -16.18 9.61 2.68
CA ASP A 302 -15.18 9.39 1.65
C ASP A 302 -13.83 9.17 2.32
N MET A 303 -13.18 8.03 2.03
CA MET A 303 -11.87 7.68 2.59
C MET A 303 -10.92 7.29 1.46
N GLY A 304 -9.66 7.73 1.53
CA GLY A 304 -8.59 7.22 0.68
C GLY A 304 -7.89 6.09 1.41
N HIS A 305 -7.87 4.90 0.84
CA HIS A 305 -7.28 3.72 1.48
C HIS A 305 -5.86 3.45 1.00
N ALA A 306 -5.62 3.66 -0.29
CA ALA A 306 -4.33 3.39 -0.91
C ALA A 306 -4.02 4.41 -2.02
N LEU A 307 -2.72 4.62 -2.32
CA LEU A 307 -2.30 5.52 -3.37
C LEU A 307 -1.10 4.95 -4.16
N ALA A 308 -1.03 5.30 -5.43
CA ALA A 308 0.08 4.95 -6.30
C ALA A 308 0.40 6.09 -7.28
N LEU A 309 1.67 6.19 -7.66
CA LEU A 309 2.15 7.07 -8.71
C LEU A 309 2.38 6.26 -9.98
N ASN A 310 1.79 6.67 -11.12
CA ASN A 310 2.00 5.95 -12.37
C ASN A 310 3.47 6.02 -12.85
N GLN A 311 3.83 5.18 -13.83
CA GLN A 311 5.19 5.06 -14.36
C GLN A 311 5.75 6.38 -14.88
N ASN A 312 4.93 7.15 -15.61
CA ASN A 312 5.31 8.47 -16.15
C ASN A 312 5.37 9.56 -15.07
N LYS A 313 5.05 9.24 -13.81
CA LYS A 313 5.12 10.14 -12.66
C LYS A 313 4.27 11.42 -12.81
N ASN A 314 3.22 11.35 -13.60
CA ASN A 314 2.33 12.49 -13.89
C ASN A 314 0.91 12.34 -13.35
N VAL A 315 0.54 11.16 -12.81
CA VAL A 315 -0.73 10.91 -12.16
C VAL A 315 -0.50 10.22 -10.82
N LEU A 316 -0.91 10.87 -9.73
CA LEU A 316 -1.05 10.28 -8.40
C LEU A 316 -2.51 9.83 -8.26
N MET A 317 -2.74 8.53 -8.23
CA MET A 317 -4.05 7.93 -8.03
C MET A 317 -4.27 7.63 -6.55
N VAL A 318 -5.44 7.98 -6.03
CA VAL A 318 -5.94 7.55 -4.73
C VAL A 318 -7.13 6.63 -4.97
N ALA A 319 -7.04 5.42 -4.44
CA ALA A 319 -8.15 4.47 -4.38
C ALA A 319 -8.80 4.53 -2.99
N GLY A 320 -10.11 4.54 -2.96
CA GLY A 320 -10.82 4.66 -1.71
C GLY A 320 -12.29 4.29 -1.81
N THR A 321 -13.02 4.60 -0.76
CA THR A 321 -14.45 4.30 -0.64
C THR A 321 -15.28 5.55 -0.49
N LYS A 322 -16.50 5.47 -1.01
CA LYS A 322 -17.63 6.33 -0.65
C LYS A 322 -18.65 5.47 0.08
N GLN A 323 -18.92 5.76 1.34
CA GLN A 323 -19.90 5.04 2.14
C GLN A 323 -21.09 5.95 2.46
N PRO A 324 -22.28 5.74 1.86
CA PRO A 324 -23.52 6.34 2.29
C PRO A 324 -23.88 5.87 3.70
N TYR A 325 -24.57 6.69 4.48
CA TYR A 325 -25.13 6.27 5.76
C TYR A 325 -26.15 5.12 5.53
N GLY A 326 -25.80 3.90 5.97
CA GLY A 326 -26.67 2.73 5.92
C GLY A 326 -26.68 1.93 4.62
N ASP A 327 -25.87 2.28 3.63
CA ASP A 327 -25.77 1.59 2.34
C ASP A 327 -24.38 0.98 2.13
N ASP A 328 -24.27 0.15 1.09
CA ASP A 328 -23.01 -0.49 0.69
C ASP A 328 -21.97 0.55 0.24
N SER A 329 -20.71 0.26 0.56
CA SER A 329 -19.58 1.10 0.15
C SER A 329 -19.30 0.94 -1.34
N HIS A 330 -19.03 2.03 -2.04
CA HIS A 330 -18.60 2.04 -3.44
C HIS A 330 -17.14 2.43 -3.56
N ILE A 331 -16.44 1.87 -4.55
CA ILE A 331 -15.10 2.34 -4.90
C ILE A 331 -15.20 3.73 -5.51
N LYS A 332 -14.29 4.58 -5.09
CA LYS A 332 -14.10 5.90 -5.64
C LYS A 332 -12.62 6.15 -5.87
N LEU A 333 -12.29 6.71 -7.04
CA LEU A 333 -10.92 7.00 -7.41
C LEU A 333 -10.77 8.49 -7.66
N TRP A 334 -9.61 9.02 -7.27
CA TRP A 334 -9.23 10.40 -7.49
C TRP A 334 -7.83 10.46 -8.11
N GLY A 335 -7.73 11.04 -9.30
CA GLY A 335 -6.44 11.31 -9.95
C GLY A 335 -5.99 12.74 -9.70
N TYR A 336 -4.73 12.93 -9.30
CA TYR A 336 -4.11 14.20 -9.03
C TYR A 336 -2.84 14.40 -9.83
N ASN A 337 -2.57 15.64 -10.22
CA ASN A 337 -1.23 16.02 -10.64
C ASN A 337 -0.31 15.99 -9.40
N PRO A 338 0.79 15.21 -9.40
CA PRO A 338 1.61 15.01 -8.20
C PRO A 338 2.35 16.25 -7.73
N ASP A 339 2.67 17.19 -8.63
CA ASP A 339 3.43 18.40 -8.31
C ASP A 339 2.54 19.50 -7.75
N THR A 340 1.37 19.69 -8.34
CA THR A 340 0.47 20.82 -8.01
C THR A 340 -0.68 20.45 -7.07
N GLY A 341 -0.99 19.16 -6.96
CA GLY A 341 -2.17 18.67 -6.26
C GLY A 341 -3.49 19.06 -6.95
N ASN A 342 -3.44 19.47 -8.23
CA ASN A 342 -4.65 19.72 -8.99
C ASN A 342 -5.32 18.39 -9.33
N ARG A 343 -6.62 18.31 -9.07
CA ARG A 343 -7.41 17.13 -9.42
C ARG A 343 -7.56 17.03 -10.94
N LEU A 344 -7.15 15.90 -11.48
CA LEU A 344 -7.24 15.59 -12.92
C LEU A 344 -8.59 14.99 -13.27
N PHE A 345 -9.05 14.02 -12.43
CA PHE A 345 -10.34 13.36 -12.62
C PHE A 345 -10.85 12.78 -11.29
N THR A 346 -12.09 12.35 -11.30
CA THR A 346 -12.73 11.56 -10.25
C THR A 346 -13.60 10.51 -10.91
N ILE A 347 -13.48 9.25 -10.49
CA ILE A 347 -14.35 8.17 -10.90
C ILE A 347 -15.21 7.80 -9.71
N ASN A 348 -16.52 7.92 -9.89
CA ASN A 348 -17.50 7.61 -8.87
C ASN A 348 -18.19 6.29 -9.21
N ASN A 349 -18.59 5.57 -8.15
CA ASN A 349 -19.50 4.43 -8.26
C ASN A 349 -18.98 3.35 -9.23
N ILE A 350 -17.76 2.86 -8.99
CA ILE A 350 -17.40 1.57 -9.52
C ILE A 350 -18.26 0.60 -8.71
N ASP A 351 -19.41 0.24 -9.29
CA ASP A 351 -20.43 -0.58 -8.64
C ASP A 351 -19.87 -1.93 -8.28
N ARG A 352 -19.71 -2.19 -6.98
CA ARG A 352 -19.80 -3.53 -6.39
C ARG A 352 -19.85 -3.47 -4.87
N GLU A 353 -20.55 -4.42 -4.28
CA GLU A 353 -20.62 -4.72 -2.86
C GLU A 353 -19.21 -5.03 -2.33
N PHE A 354 -18.69 -4.18 -1.43
CA PHE A 354 -17.36 -4.39 -0.84
C PHE A 354 -17.48 -4.56 0.65
N GLY A 355 -16.99 -5.70 1.12
CA GLY A 355 -16.68 -5.88 2.53
C GLY A 355 -15.57 -4.91 2.97
N LEU A 356 -15.50 -4.63 4.25
CA LEU A 356 -14.40 -3.88 4.90
C LEU A 356 -13.11 -4.71 4.76
N GLY A 357 -12.39 -4.53 3.66
CA GLY A 357 -11.11 -5.21 3.39
C GLY A 357 -10.00 -4.22 3.08
N SER A 358 -8.75 -4.64 3.21
CA SER A 358 -7.59 -3.90 2.77
C SER A 358 -7.67 -3.63 1.27
N TRP A 359 -7.25 -2.44 0.90
CA TRP A 359 -7.27 -1.92 -0.46
C TRP A 359 -5.84 -1.74 -0.91
N GLY A 360 -5.43 -2.46 -1.95
CA GLY A 360 -4.14 -2.24 -2.57
C GLY A 360 -4.30 -1.52 -3.91
N ILE A 361 -3.32 -0.73 -4.26
CA ILE A 361 -3.17 -0.13 -5.59
C ILE A 361 -1.70 -0.15 -5.98
N VAL A 362 -1.43 -0.53 -7.22
CA VAL A 362 -0.08 -0.40 -7.80
C VAL A 362 -0.15 0.26 -9.16
N ALA A 363 0.93 0.96 -9.53
CA ALA A 363 1.12 1.38 -10.89
C ALA A 363 1.40 0.16 -11.77
N SER A 364 0.67 -0.01 -12.86
CA SER A 364 0.93 -1.04 -13.85
C SER A 364 2.13 -0.70 -14.73
N TYR A 365 2.71 -1.71 -15.37
CA TYR A 365 3.90 -1.53 -16.22
C TYR A 365 3.62 -0.77 -17.51
N ASP A 366 2.36 -0.68 -17.94
CA ASP A 366 1.87 0.08 -19.08
C ASP A 366 1.43 1.51 -18.75
N ASN A 367 1.89 2.05 -17.62
CA ASN A 367 1.58 3.40 -17.13
C ASN A 367 0.16 3.59 -16.56
N GLY A 368 -0.62 2.54 -16.45
CA GLY A 368 -1.92 2.56 -15.78
C GLY A 368 -1.82 2.20 -14.29
N PHE A 369 -2.90 1.59 -13.76
CA PHE A 369 -3.01 1.16 -12.38
C PHE A 369 -3.75 -0.18 -12.28
N ILE A 370 -3.45 -0.94 -11.23
CA ILE A 370 -4.24 -2.09 -10.81
C ILE A 370 -4.68 -1.84 -9.38
N ILE A 371 -5.98 -1.99 -9.11
CA ILE A 371 -6.57 -1.90 -7.78
C ILE A 371 -7.15 -3.23 -7.33
N THR A 372 -7.02 -3.52 -6.05
CA THR A 372 -7.74 -4.62 -5.42
C THR A 372 -9.10 -4.15 -4.93
N SER A 373 -10.10 -4.97 -5.17
CA SER A 373 -11.42 -4.78 -4.60
C SER A 373 -12.04 -6.16 -4.41
N ASN A 374 -12.27 -6.56 -3.17
CA ASN A 374 -12.84 -7.89 -2.92
C ASN A 374 -14.28 -7.97 -3.45
N PRO A 375 -14.63 -8.83 -4.41
CA PRO A 375 -13.81 -9.95 -4.91
C PRO A 375 -13.12 -9.70 -6.27
N SER A 376 -12.67 -8.51 -6.61
CA SER A 376 -12.18 -8.22 -7.96
C SER A 376 -10.83 -7.50 -7.97
N LEU A 377 -10.04 -7.75 -9.02
CA LEU A 377 -8.92 -6.93 -9.46
C LEU A 377 -9.35 -6.12 -10.67
N ILE A 378 -9.05 -4.84 -10.69
CA ILE A 378 -9.40 -3.93 -11.78
C ILE A 378 -8.14 -3.27 -12.30
N LYS A 379 -7.77 -3.59 -13.54
CA LYS A 379 -6.71 -2.88 -14.27
C LYS A 379 -7.31 -1.77 -15.12
N MET A 380 -6.70 -0.59 -15.05
CA MET A 380 -7.14 0.62 -15.73
C MET A 380 -5.96 1.37 -16.35
N ASP A 381 -6.26 2.22 -17.32
CA ASP A 381 -5.29 3.17 -17.86
C ASP A 381 -4.95 4.31 -16.88
N SER A 382 -4.05 5.21 -17.26
CA SER A 382 -3.63 6.33 -16.43
C SER A 382 -4.72 7.38 -16.16
N LEU A 383 -5.82 7.33 -16.90
CA LEU A 383 -6.98 8.21 -16.72
C LEU A 383 -8.11 7.52 -15.94
N GLY A 384 -7.90 6.25 -15.56
CA GLY A 384 -8.86 5.45 -14.82
C GLY A 384 -9.93 4.80 -15.69
N ASN A 385 -9.76 4.76 -17.01
CA ASN A 385 -10.67 4.02 -17.87
C ASN A 385 -10.37 2.53 -17.78
N PHE A 386 -11.42 1.71 -17.69
CA PHE A 386 -11.34 0.25 -17.66
C PHE A 386 -12.55 -0.35 -18.38
N GLN A 387 -12.41 -1.59 -18.85
CA GLN A 387 -13.48 -2.34 -19.51
C GLN A 387 -13.81 -3.55 -18.64
N TYR A 388 -15.09 -3.78 -18.40
CA TYR A 388 -15.53 -5.05 -17.83
C TYR A 388 -15.33 -6.14 -18.88
N ALA A 389 -14.70 -7.25 -18.50
CA ALA A 389 -14.77 -8.47 -19.29
C ALA A 389 -16.25 -8.88 -19.36
N GLN A 390 -16.80 -8.93 -20.59
CA GLN A 390 -18.16 -9.37 -20.86
C GLN A 390 -18.31 -10.88 -20.68
#